data_b1d5609b678ab43e641720d5241a52fe
#
_entry.id   b1d5609b678ab43e641720d5241a52fe
#
_cell.length_a   1.000
_cell.length_b   1.000
_cell.length_c   1.000
_cell.angle_alpha   90.00
_cell.angle_beta   90.00
_cell.angle_gamma   90.00
#
_symmetry.space_group_name_H-M   'P 1'
#
loop_
_entity.id
_entity.type
_entity.pdbx_description
1 polymer ?
#
loop_
_entity_poly.entity_id
_entity_poly.type
_entity_poly.pdbx_seq_one_letter_code
_entity_poly.pdbx_strand_id
1 'polypeptide(L)'
;MTKKSFLKYLLIPTMTLVIAYPILSPLAQKSAEHQPAAHKVIAYYFHTNTRCSTCMKIEAYSKEAIEKGFPEEIKNGTLEMRVVNYERPENRHFMKDYKLVSKSLVLVNMVNGKQTDWTNLKLVWQLTGHKDAFLNYVRKEVRSYLAKG
;
A
#
# COMPACT_ATOMS: atom_id res chain seq x y z
N MET A 1 96.12 17.65 -16.52
CA MET A 1 96.08 17.71 -15.03
C MET A 1 94.59 17.63 -14.60
N THR A 2 94.25 16.46 -14.10
CA THR A 2 93.56 16.11 -12.86
C THR A 2 92.45 17.03 -12.40
N LYS A 3 91.25 16.56 -12.39
CA LYS A 3 90.63 16.23 -11.09
C LYS A 3 89.30 15.48 -11.28
N LYS A 4 89.28 14.34 -10.70
CA LYS A 4 88.10 13.51 -10.45
C LYS A 4 87.21 14.26 -9.49
N SER A 5 85.90 14.25 -9.72
CA SER A 5 84.93 14.63 -8.69
C SER A 5 83.79 13.60 -8.68
N PHE A 6 83.76 12.93 -7.56
CA PHE A 6 82.76 11.92 -7.22
C PHE A 6 81.38 12.48 -7.10
N LEU A 7 80.47 12.08 -7.97
CA LEU A 7 79.11 12.38 -7.79
C LEU A 7 78.49 11.24 -6.92
N LYS A 8 78.27 11.59 -5.66
CA LYS A 8 77.59 10.70 -4.71
C LYS A 8 76.08 10.62 -5.14
N TYR A 9 75.70 9.39 -5.50
CA TYR A 9 74.32 9.04 -5.66
C TYR A 9 73.64 9.13 -4.29
N LEU A 10 72.84 10.18 -4.12
CA LEU A 10 71.92 10.32 -2.98
C LEU A 10 70.69 9.49 -3.30
N LEU A 11 70.62 8.28 -2.77
CA LEU A 11 69.42 7.44 -2.78
C LEU A 11 68.36 8.11 -1.91
N ILE A 12 67.39 8.71 -2.53
CA ILE A 12 66.15 9.16 -1.87
C ILE A 12 65.20 7.96 -1.86
N PRO A 13 64.83 7.40 -0.71
CA PRO A 13 63.76 6.41 -0.67
C PRO A 13 62.45 7.13 -0.92
N THR A 14 61.87 6.88 -2.07
CA THR A 14 60.48 7.28 -2.36
C THR A 14 59.53 6.50 -1.44
N MET A 15 59.22 7.12 -0.33
CA MET A 15 58.19 6.63 0.58
C MET A 15 56.85 6.83 -0.14
N THR A 16 56.36 5.78 -0.81
CA THR A 16 55.01 5.73 -1.40
C THR A 16 54.00 5.78 -0.28
N LEU A 17 53.45 6.99 -0.07
CA LEU A 17 52.32 7.21 0.81
C LEU A 17 51.09 6.56 0.16
N VAL A 18 50.78 5.34 0.56
CA VAL A 18 49.52 4.67 0.20
C VAL A 18 48.42 5.39 0.98
N ILE A 19 47.81 6.38 0.34
CA ILE A 19 46.61 7.00 0.83
C ILE A 19 45.49 5.95 0.70
N ALA A 20 45.22 5.24 1.79
CA ALA A 20 44.01 4.43 1.91
C ALA A 20 42.80 5.35 1.81
N TYR A 21 42.24 5.50 0.61
CA TYR A 21 40.92 6.09 0.47
C TYR A 21 39.91 5.18 1.16
N PRO A 22 39.21 5.62 2.20
CA PRO A 22 38.07 4.86 2.67
C PRO A 22 37.09 4.84 1.51
N ILE A 23 36.86 3.70 0.90
CA ILE A 23 35.77 3.45 0.00
C ILE A 23 34.52 3.64 0.84
N LEU A 24 33.99 4.88 0.83
CA LEU A 24 32.69 5.19 1.35
C LEU A 24 31.70 4.51 0.41
N SER A 25 31.43 3.23 0.68
CA SER A 25 30.39 2.49 0.00
C SER A 25 29.11 3.30 0.19
N PRO A 26 28.44 3.78 -0.88
CA PRO A 26 27.11 4.31 -0.72
C PRO A 26 26.30 3.16 -0.13
N LEU A 27 25.85 3.32 1.13
CA LEU A 27 24.77 2.53 1.67
C LEU A 27 23.66 2.68 0.65
N ALA A 28 23.54 1.68 -0.23
CA ALA A 28 22.38 1.53 -1.07
C ALA A 28 21.21 1.53 -0.11
N GLN A 29 20.56 2.68 0.02
CA GLN A 29 19.24 2.77 0.60
C GLN A 29 18.40 1.86 -0.29
N LYS A 30 18.30 0.60 0.11
CA LYS A 30 17.29 -0.31 -0.38
C LYS A 30 15.99 0.39 -0.05
N SER A 31 15.48 1.16 -1.02
CA SER A 31 14.11 1.63 -1.03
C SER A 31 13.31 0.41 -0.64
N ALA A 32 12.57 0.50 0.46
CA ALA A 32 11.70 -0.57 0.91
C ALA A 32 10.73 -0.82 -0.25
N GLU A 33 11.11 -1.76 -1.11
CA GLU A 33 10.28 -2.30 -2.15
C GLU A 33 9.09 -2.87 -1.38
N HIS A 34 7.96 -2.19 -1.49
CA HIS A 34 6.73 -2.57 -0.82
C HIS A 34 6.29 -3.91 -1.44
N GLN A 35 6.88 -4.98 -0.91
CA GLN A 35 6.52 -6.33 -1.28
C GLN A 35 5.05 -6.49 -0.93
N PRO A 36 4.16 -6.74 -1.92
CA PRO A 36 2.73 -6.85 -1.63
C PRO A 36 2.55 -7.87 -0.53
N ALA A 37 1.83 -7.50 0.53
CA ALA A 37 1.55 -8.40 1.63
C ALA A 37 1.02 -9.72 1.05
N ALA A 38 1.54 -10.85 1.52
CA ALA A 38 1.10 -12.17 1.05
C ALA A 38 -0.42 -12.34 1.17
N HIS A 39 -1.00 -11.67 2.17
CA HIS A 39 -2.43 -11.52 2.38
C HIS A 39 -2.81 -10.04 2.42
N LYS A 40 -3.88 -9.66 1.71
CA LYS A 40 -4.40 -8.29 1.67
C LYS A 40 -5.91 -8.29 1.53
N VAL A 41 -6.56 -7.40 2.24
CA VAL A 41 -8.00 -7.13 2.10
C VAL A 41 -8.18 -5.79 1.39
N ILE A 42 -9.01 -5.75 0.36
CA ILE A 42 -9.38 -4.52 -0.33
C ILE A 42 -10.87 -4.24 -0.08
N ALA A 43 -11.17 -3.08 0.48
CA ALA A 43 -12.52 -2.60 0.66
C ALA A 43 -12.86 -1.62 -0.47
N TYR A 44 -13.65 -2.07 -1.44
CA TYR A 44 -14.12 -1.23 -2.53
C TYR A 44 -15.45 -0.57 -2.18
N TYR A 45 -15.51 0.75 -2.21
CA TYR A 45 -16.78 1.45 -2.29
C TYR A 45 -17.06 1.79 -3.75
N PHE A 46 -18.03 1.11 -4.33
CA PHE A 46 -18.46 1.29 -5.70
C PHE A 46 -19.59 2.31 -5.79
N HIS A 47 -19.45 3.30 -6.68
CA HIS A 47 -20.47 4.32 -6.95
C HIS A 47 -20.65 4.60 -8.45
N THR A 48 -21.69 5.37 -8.77
CA THR A 48 -22.00 5.86 -10.12
C THR A 48 -21.66 7.34 -10.24
N ASN A 49 -21.83 7.91 -11.45
CA ASN A 49 -21.73 9.36 -11.67
C ASN A 49 -22.72 10.13 -10.78
N THR A 50 -23.92 9.58 -10.59
CA THR A 50 -24.94 10.18 -9.71
C THR A 50 -24.62 9.91 -8.25
N ARG A 51 -24.44 10.98 -7.48
CA ARG A 51 -24.10 10.95 -6.05
C ARG A 51 -25.30 11.43 -5.23
N CYS A 52 -26.03 10.52 -4.59
CA CYS A 52 -27.12 10.85 -3.68
C CYS A 52 -26.59 11.09 -2.25
N SER A 53 -27.37 11.79 -1.41
CA SER A 53 -26.99 12.05 0.00
C SER A 53 -26.73 10.76 0.79
N THR A 54 -27.58 9.74 0.63
CA THR A 54 -27.38 8.41 1.24
C THR A 54 -26.13 7.73 0.71
N CYS A 55 -25.83 7.85 -0.60
CA CYS A 55 -24.61 7.28 -1.19
C CYS A 55 -23.35 7.91 -0.59
N MET A 56 -23.33 9.22 -0.44
CA MET A 56 -22.21 9.94 0.19
C MET A 56 -22.06 9.58 1.66
N LYS A 57 -23.19 9.37 2.36
CA LYS A 57 -23.18 8.92 3.77
C LYS A 57 -22.58 7.52 3.91
N ILE A 58 -22.96 6.57 3.05
CA ILE A 58 -22.38 5.21 3.05
C ILE A 58 -20.86 5.29 2.82
N GLU A 59 -20.42 6.09 1.85
CA GLU A 59 -18.98 6.27 1.60
C GLU A 59 -18.25 6.83 2.83
N ALA A 60 -18.78 7.93 3.40
CA ALA A 60 -18.17 8.58 4.56
C ALA A 60 -18.09 7.65 5.77
N TYR A 61 -19.16 6.92 6.07
CA TYR A 61 -19.18 5.97 7.18
C TYR A 61 -18.26 4.76 6.93
N SER A 62 -18.17 4.30 5.68
CA SER A 62 -17.25 3.21 5.32
C SER A 62 -15.80 3.65 5.52
N LYS A 63 -15.43 4.85 5.06
CA LYS A 63 -14.10 5.44 5.31
C LYS A 63 -13.82 5.54 6.80
N GLU A 64 -14.75 6.12 7.56
CA GLU A 64 -14.57 6.28 9.01
C GLU A 64 -14.41 4.94 9.72
N ALA A 65 -15.21 3.94 9.35
CA ALA A 65 -15.11 2.60 9.95
C ALA A 65 -13.75 1.95 9.72
N ILE A 66 -13.23 2.10 8.51
CA ILE A 66 -11.98 1.47 8.06
C ILE A 66 -10.78 2.28 8.58
N GLU A 67 -10.71 3.57 8.30
CA GLU A 67 -9.55 4.40 8.65
C GLU A 67 -9.33 4.52 10.16
N LYS A 68 -10.42 4.67 10.94
CA LYS A 68 -10.33 4.73 12.40
C LYS A 68 -10.28 3.36 13.09
N GLY A 69 -10.77 2.33 12.41
CA GLY A 69 -10.83 0.98 12.97
C GLY A 69 -9.58 0.15 12.76
N PHE A 70 -8.76 0.50 11.73
CA PHE A 70 -7.66 -0.34 11.25
C PHE A 70 -6.45 0.48 10.79
N PRO A 71 -5.95 1.42 11.60
CA PRO A 71 -4.84 2.30 11.19
C PRO A 71 -3.55 1.52 10.91
N GLU A 72 -3.27 0.46 11.64
CA GLU A 72 -2.06 -0.34 11.46
C GLU A 72 -2.13 -1.21 10.20
N GLU A 73 -3.29 -1.80 9.91
CA GLU A 73 -3.50 -2.62 8.73
C GLU A 73 -3.46 -1.78 7.43
N ILE A 74 -3.90 -0.52 7.50
CA ILE A 74 -3.76 0.43 6.39
C ILE A 74 -2.29 0.81 6.21
N LYS A 75 -1.60 1.13 7.29
CA LYS A 75 -0.19 1.55 7.28
C LYS A 75 0.73 0.46 6.74
N ASN A 76 0.51 -0.79 7.13
CA ASN A 76 1.31 -1.93 6.68
C ASN A 76 0.85 -2.52 5.34
N GLY A 77 -0.26 -2.01 4.77
CA GLY A 77 -0.78 -2.41 3.45
C GLY A 77 -1.59 -3.69 3.42
N THR A 78 -1.91 -4.30 4.58
CA THR A 78 -2.79 -5.49 4.65
C THR A 78 -4.27 -5.15 4.45
N LEU A 79 -4.64 -3.89 4.66
CA LEU A 79 -5.97 -3.36 4.34
C LEU A 79 -5.84 -2.12 3.45
N GLU A 80 -6.63 -2.07 2.41
CA GLU A 80 -6.72 -0.90 1.52
C GLU A 80 -8.18 -0.55 1.26
N MET A 81 -8.51 0.75 1.28
CA MET A 81 -9.82 1.21 0.84
C MET A 81 -9.72 1.92 -0.50
N ARG A 82 -10.60 1.56 -1.43
CA ARG A 82 -10.71 2.17 -2.76
C ARG A 82 -12.12 2.66 -3.03
N VAL A 83 -12.23 3.88 -3.54
CA VAL A 83 -13.50 4.46 -4.02
C VAL A 83 -13.47 4.42 -5.54
N VAL A 84 -14.41 3.71 -6.13
CA VAL A 84 -14.42 3.41 -7.56
C VAL A 84 -15.75 3.80 -8.22
N ASN A 85 -15.67 4.64 -9.24
CA ASN A 85 -16.82 4.88 -10.12
C ASN A 85 -16.87 3.79 -11.20
N TYR A 86 -17.82 2.85 -11.08
CA TYR A 86 -17.93 1.72 -11.99
C TYR A 86 -18.62 2.06 -13.34
N GLU A 87 -19.12 3.29 -13.53
CA GLU A 87 -19.61 3.74 -14.84
C GLU A 87 -18.51 4.23 -15.77
N ARG A 88 -17.30 4.48 -15.25
CA ARG A 88 -16.16 4.81 -16.10
C ARG A 88 -15.77 3.60 -16.95
N PRO A 89 -15.42 3.80 -18.23
CA PRO A 89 -15.14 2.70 -19.16
C PRO A 89 -14.16 1.64 -18.61
N GLU A 90 -13.08 2.10 -17.98
CA GLU A 90 -12.04 1.26 -17.40
C GLU A 90 -12.50 0.41 -16.20
N ASN A 91 -13.59 0.82 -15.54
CA ASN A 91 -14.11 0.19 -14.32
C ASN A 91 -15.37 -0.65 -14.55
N ARG A 92 -15.91 -0.68 -15.78
CA ARG A 92 -17.19 -1.36 -16.06
C ARG A 92 -17.17 -2.85 -15.78
N HIS A 93 -15.99 -3.48 -15.87
CA HIS A 93 -15.82 -4.91 -15.57
C HIS A 93 -16.26 -5.26 -14.15
N PHE A 94 -16.09 -4.34 -13.17
CA PHE A 94 -16.49 -4.56 -11.79
C PHE A 94 -17.98 -4.84 -11.61
N MET A 95 -18.85 -4.35 -12.53
CA MET A 95 -20.28 -4.66 -12.48
C MET A 95 -20.53 -6.16 -12.60
N LYS A 96 -19.80 -6.83 -13.49
CA LYS A 96 -19.88 -8.28 -13.69
C LYS A 96 -19.14 -9.02 -12.59
N ASP A 97 -17.94 -8.60 -12.25
CA ASP A 97 -17.05 -9.29 -11.32
C ASP A 97 -17.68 -9.39 -9.92
N TYR A 98 -18.31 -8.30 -9.45
CA TYR A 98 -18.94 -8.25 -8.12
C TYR A 98 -20.48 -8.21 -8.16
N LYS A 99 -21.08 -8.51 -9.32
CA LYS A 99 -22.55 -8.53 -9.51
C LYS A 99 -23.23 -7.27 -8.98
N LEU A 100 -22.67 -6.11 -9.33
CA LEU A 100 -23.13 -4.83 -8.82
C LEU A 100 -24.46 -4.44 -9.49
N VAL A 101 -25.48 -4.20 -8.68
CA VAL A 101 -26.79 -3.69 -9.10
C VAL A 101 -27.06 -2.30 -8.54
N SER A 102 -26.24 -1.83 -7.61
CA SER A 102 -26.31 -0.51 -6.95
C SER A 102 -24.96 -0.14 -6.37
N LYS A 103 -24.85 1.07 -5.79
CA LYS A 103 -23.68 1.47 -5.02
C LYS A 103 -23.46 0.45 -3.90
N SER A 104 -22.23 -0.02 -3.72
CA SER A 104 -21.94 -1.17 -2.88
C SER A 104 -20.61 -1.00 -2.14
N LEU A 105 -20.55 -1.48 -0.91
CA LEU A 105 -19.29 -1.72 -0.21
C LEU A 105 -18.96 -3.22 -0.34
N VAL A 106 -17.84 -3.52 -0.98
CA VAL A 106 -17.40 -4.89 -1.27
C VAL A 106 -16.04 -5.12 -0.61
N LEU A 107 -15.92 -6.19 0.17
CA LEU A 107 -14.64 -6.67 0.68
C LEU A 107 -14.11 -7.77 -0.24
N VAL A 108 -12.82 -7.67 -0.56
CA VAL A 108 -12.12 -8.62 -1.42
C VAL A 108 -10.91 -9.17 -0.69
N ASN A 109 -10.80 -10.48 -0.64
CA ASN A 109 -9.64 -11.18 -0.10
C ASN A 109 -8.63 -11.46 -1.20
N MET A 110 -7.39 -11.03 -0.99
CA MET A 110 -6.27 -11.23 -1.90
C MET A 110 -5.18 -12.07 -1.23
N VAL A 111 -4.76 -13.13 -1.86
CA VAL A 111 -3.63 -13.96 -1.40
C VAL A 111 -2.61 -14.06 -2.54
N ASN A 112 -1.38 -13.69 -2.27
CA ASN A 112 -0.30 -13.67 -3.27
C ASN A 112 -0.69 -12.93 -4.56
N GLY A 113 -1.39 -11.79 -4.41
CA GLY A 113 -1.84 -10.95 -5.52
C GLY A 113 -3.05 -11.48 -6.31
N LYS A 114 -3.64 -12.60 -5.90
CA LYS A 114 -4.82 -13.19 -6.54
C LYS A 114 -6.04 -13.06 -5.64
N GLN A 115 -7.17 -12.68 -6.23
CA GLN A 115 -8.46 -12.69 -5.52
C GLN A 115 -8.88 -14.14 -5.22
N THR A 116 -9.18 -14.40 -3.95
CA THR A 116 -9.62 -15.73 -3.50
C THR A 116 -11.07 -15.75 -3.03
N ASP A 117 -11.56 -14.61 -2.53
CA ASP A 117 -12.92 -14.48 -2.02
C ASP A 117 -13.39 -13.02 -2.04
N TRP A 118 -14.71 -12.80 -2.03
CA TRP A 118 -15.29 -11.46 -1.90
C TRP A 118 -16.71 -11.51 -1.32
N THR A 119 -17.14 -10.40 -0.72
CA THR A 119 -18.52 -10.24 -0.24
C THR A 119 -19.02 -8.82 -0.43
N ASN A 120 -20.31 -8.68 -0.72
CA ASN A 120 -20.98 -7.39 -0.76
C ASN A 120 -21.69 -7.12 0.58
N LEU A 121 -21.33 -6.06 1.26
CA LEU A 121 -21.86 -5.69 2.57
C LEU A 121 -23.23 -5.03 2.45
N LYS A 122 -24.27 -5.79 2.11
CA LYS A 122 -25.61 -5.29 1.79
C LYS A 122 -26.28 -4.50 2.93
N LEU A 123 -25.99 -4.83 4.19
CA LEU A 123 -26.60 -4.15 5.34
C LEU A 123 -26.20 -2.68 5.48
N VAL A 124 -25.17 -2.21 4.80
CA VAL A 124 -24.77 -0.79 4.82
C VAL A 124 -25.92 0.13 4.41
N TRP A 125 -26.81 -0.32 3.51
CA TRP A 125 -27.98 0.44 3.10
C TRP A 125 -29.02 0.59 4.20
N GLN A 126 -29.23 -0.46 4.98
CA GLN A 126 -30.22 -0.48 6.08
C GLN A 126 -29.72 0.30 7.28
N LEU A 127 -28.40 0.36 7.49
CA LEU A 127 -27.78 0.97 8.65
C LEU A 127 -27.44 2.46 8.49
N THR A 128 -27.77 3.09 7.35
CA THR A 128 -27.45 4.52 7.10
C THR A 128 -28.07 5.48 8.10
N GLY A 129 -29.17 5.10 8.78
CA GLY A 129 -29.80 5.86 9.86
C GLY A 129 -29.18 5.66 11.25
N HIS A 130 -28.31 4.67 11.41
CA HIS A 130 -27.73 4.22 12.70
C HIS A 130 -26.22 4.12 12.58
N LYS A 131 -25.52 5.27 12.71
CA LYS A 131 -24.09 5.38 12.43
C LYS A 131 -23.26 4.34 13.19
N ASP A 132 -23.44 4.21 14.50
CA ASP A 132 -22.63 3.28 15.32
C ASP A 132 -22.85 1.83 14.89
N ALA A 133 -24.09 1.44 14.60
CA ALA A 133 -24.39 0.11 14.08
C ALA A 133 -23.73 -0.12 12.71
N PHE A 134 -23.71 0.89 11.85
CA PHE A 134 -23.01 0.85 10.56
C PHE A 134 -21.51 0.63 10.75
N LEU A 135 -20.87 1.48 11.57
CA LEU A 135 -19.42 1.38 11.82
C LEU A 135 -19.05 0.01 12.41
N ASN A 136 -19.82 -0.46 13.39
CA ASN A 136 -19.59 -1.76 14.03
C ASN A 136 -19.77 -2.92 13.05
N TYR A 137 -20.79 -2.88 12.20
CA TYR A 137 -21.00 -3.88 11.15
C TYR A 137 -19.81 -3.94 10.20
N VAL A 138 -19.40 -2.80 9.62
CA VAL A 138 -18.27 -2.77 8.68
C VAL A 138 -16.99 -3.27 9.34
N ARG A 139 -16.69 -2.81 10.57
CA ARG A 139 -15.50 -3.25 11.31
C ARG A 139 -15.51 -4.76 11.59
N LYS A 140 -16.65 -5.33 11.94
CA LYS A 140 -16.81 -6.77 12.15
C LYS A 140 -16.47 -7.55 10.88
N GLU A 141 -17.04 -7.15 9.75
CA GLU A 141 -16.82 -7.82 8.47
C GLU A 141 -15.36 -7.70 8.01
N VAL A 142 -14.75 -6.51 8.14
CA VAL A 142 -13.33 -6.32 7.82
C VAL A 142 -12.43 -7.20 8.69
N ARG A 143 -12.68 -7.29 10.01
CA ARG A 143 -11.92 -8.20 10.89
C ARG A 143 -12.02 -9.65 10.43
N SER A 144 -13.22 -10.09 10.04
CA SER A 144 -13.41 -11.46 9.57
C SER A 144 -12.63 -11.76 8.29
N TYR A 145 -12.45 -10.74 7.43
CA TYR A 145 -11.65 -10.87 6.21
C TYR A 145 -10.16 -10.84 6.50
N LEU A 146 -9.71 -9.97 7.40
CA LEU A 146 -8.31 -9.92 7.84
C LEU A 146 -7.87 -11.22 8.52
N ALA A 147 -8.78 -11.92 9.20
CA ALA A 147 -8.50 -13.20 9.85
C ALA A 147 -8.38 -14.41 8.89
N LYS A 148 -8.58 -14.22 7.56
CA LYS A 148 -8.43 -15.27 6.54
C LYS A 148 -6.98 -15.44 6.06
N GLY A 149 -6.07 -14.59 6.51
CA GLY A 149 -4.68 -14.54 6.10
C GLY A 149 -3.73 -15.32 6.96
#